data_391c0925c80377dbe54990404b12e56f
#
_entry.id   391c0925c80377dbe54990404b12e56f
#
_cell.length_a   1.000
_cell.length_b   1.000
_cell.length_c   1.000
_cell.angle_alpha   90.00
_cell.angle_beta   90.00
_cell.angle_gamma   90.00
#
_symmetry.space_group_name_H-M   'P 1'
#
loop_
_entity.id
_entity.type
_entity.pdbx_description
1 polymer ?
#
loop_
_entity_poly.entity_id
_entity_poly.type
_entity_poly.pdbx_seq_one_letter_code
_entity_poly.pdbx_strand_id
1 'polypeptide(L)'
;HEGIILGCNIGKNTVTPPEDAAMDYLRVFRNLYQYLDYFAVNVSYNTTHKQYVPRTRESIMKILEPLFDFRRGQNQYRPILLKISPDLTNEEIDLMTDIMVDTPLDGIIATNATTHPQGLKTSQEELRSVGIGAVSGPPLTERAIEVVRRVYERCNGTYPIIGVGGLMTGN
;
A
#
# COMPACT_ATOMS: atom_id res chain seq x y z
N HIS A 1 19.33 10.95 -12.78
CA HIS A 1 19.02 9.70 -13.51
C HIS A 1 18.07 10.06 -14.65
N GLU A 2 18.61 10.40 -15.80
CA GLU A 2 17.78 10.70 -16.97
C GLU A 2 16.99 9.44 -17.39
N GLY A 3 15.65 9.53 -17.39
CA GLY A 3 14.75 8.50 -17.91
C GLY A 3 14.31 7.38 -16.94
N ILE A 4 14.76 7.40 -15.68
CA ILE A 4 14.32 6.39 -14.68
C ILE A 4 13.41 7.06 -13.64
N ILE A 5 12.20 6.53 -13.47
CA ILE A 5 11.27 6.95 -12.41
C ILE A 5 11.59 6.18 -11.13
N LEU A 6 11.94 6.92 -10.07
CA LEU A 6 12.28 6.37 -8.77
C LEU A 6 11.14 6.54 -7.77
N GLY A 7 10.60 5.44 -7.29
CA GLY A 7 9.59 5.42 -6.23
C GLY A 7 10.13 4.86 -4.92
N CYS A 8 9.60 5.32 -3.80
CA CYS A 8 9.91 4.77 -2.48
C CYS A 8 8.67 4.22 -1.80
N ASN A 9 8.76 2.98 -1.33
CA ASN A 9 7.74 2.38 -0.49
C ASN A 9 8.07 2.69 0.98
N ILE A 10 7.26 3.52 1.62
CA ILE A 10 7.44 3.96 3.00
C ILE A 10 6.44 3.29 3.93
N GLY A 11 6.86 2.99 5.14
CA GLY A 11 6.04 2.29 6.12
C GLY A 11 6.52 2.54 7.56
N LYS A 12 5.72 2.07 8.52
CA LYS A 12 6.07 2.11 9.94
C LYS A 12 7.22 1.14 10.23
N ASN A 13 8.17 1.54 11.05
CA ASN A 13 9.20 0.66 11.57
C ASN A 13 8.60 -0.35 12.56
N THR A 14 9.14 -1.57 12.58
CA THR A 14 8.66 -2.65 13.45
C THR A 14 8.71 -2.29 14.93
N VAL A 15 9.73 -1.56 15.36
CA VAL A 15 9.92 -1.16 16.77
C VAL A 15 9.14 0.09 17.18
N THR A 16 8.58 0.83 16.24
CA THR A 16 7.80 2.05 16.53
C THR A 16 6.41 1.68 17.05
N PRO A 17 5.95 2.25 18.17
CA PRO A 17 4.58 2.08 18.65
C PRO A 17 3.53 2.53 17.63
N PRO A 18 2.32 1.95 17.62
CA PRO A 18 1.26 2.33 16.68
C PRO A 18 0.88 3.81 16.71
N GLU A 19 0.87 4.42 17.88
CA GLU A 19 0.57 5.84 18.10
C GLU A 19 1.57 6.77 17.42
N ASP A 20 2.81 6.33 17.27
CA ASP A 20 3.91 7.10 16.68
C ASP A 20 4.12 6.79 15.19
N ALA A 21 3.28 5.92 14.61
CA ALA A 21 3.42 5.45 13.23
C ALA A 21 3.59 6.60 12.22
N ALA A 22 2.79 7.65 12.33
CA ALA A 22 2.81 8.80 11.42
C ALA A 22 4.19 9.48 11.35
N MET A 23 4.95 9.48 12.46
CA MET A 23 6.28 10.08 12.53
C MET A 23 7.29 9.32 11.68
N ASP A 24 7.20 7.99 11.61
CA ASP A 24 8.09 7.20 10.75
C ASP A 24 7.88 7.54 9.27
N TYR A 25 6.62 7.58 8.83
CA TYR A 25 6.30 7.95 7.45
C TYR A 25 6.80 9.36 7.13
N LEU A 26 6.50 10.33 7.97
CA LEU A 26 6.88 11.72 7.76
C LEU A 26 8.40 11.89 7.72
N ARG A 27 9.14 11.21 8.61
CA ARG A 27 10.61 11.27 8.65
C ARG A 27 11.22 10.77 7.36
N VAL A 28 10.82 9.60 6.88
CA VAL A 28 11.34 9.03 5.63
C VAL A 28 10.92 9.89 4.44
N PHE A 29 9.66 10.33 4.41
CA PHE A 29 9.12 11.19 3.36
C PHE A 29 9.93 12.48 3.21
N ARG A 30 10.20 13.19 4.32
CA ARG A 30 10.98 14.43 4.34
C ARG A 30 12.41 14.22 3.85
N ASN A 31 13.07 13.18 4.36
CA ASN A 31 14.48 12.94 4.06
C ASN A 31 14.73 12.54 2.60
N LEU A 32 13.75 11.89 1.98
CA LEU A 32 13.88 11.37 0.62
C LEU A 32 13.16 12.21 -0.45
N TYR A 33 12.38 13.22 -0.05
CA TYR A 33 11.48 13.95 -0.94
C TYR A 33 12.15 14.49 -2.21
N GLN A 34 13.33 15.07 -2.08
CA GLN A 34 14.05 15.68 -3.20
C GLN A 34 14.71 14.68 -4.16
N TYR A 35 14.83 13.41 -3.75
CA TYR A 35 15.56 12.39 -4.51
C TYR A 35 14.66 11.44 -5.30
N LEU A 36 13.37 11.49 -5.07
CA LEU A 36 12.39 10.52 -5.58
C LEU A 36 11.33 11.20 -6.44
N ASP A 37 10.73 10.42 -7.33
CA ASP A 37 9.69 10.89 -8.23
C ASP A 37 8.28 10.67 -7.65
N TYR A 38 8.07 9.62 -6.81
CA TYR A 38 6.81 9.37 -6.13
C TYR A 38 7.01 8.56 -4.84
N PHE A 39 5.97 8.51 -4.01
CA PHE A 39 5.95 7.74 -2.77
C PHE A 39 4.77 6.77 -2.72
N ALA A 40 5.05 5.53 -2.32
CA ALA A 40 4.05 4.53 -1.98
C ALA A 40 3.92 4.45 -0.45
N VAL A 41 2.80 4.91 0.09
CA VAL A 41 2.48 4.83 1.51
C VAL A 41 1.92 3.44 1.80
N ASN A 42 2.73 2.57 2.39
CA ASN A 42 2.34 1.19 2.68
C ASN A 42 1.64 1.13 4.03
N VAL A 43 0.32 0.98 4.01
CA VAL A 43 -0.52 0.81 5.21
C VAL A 43 -0.90 -0.65 5.48
N SER A 44 -0.37 -1.57 4.67
CA SER A 44 -0.57 -3.01 4.82
C SER A 44 0.66 -3.65 5.45
N TYR A 45 0.65 -3.78 6.77
CA TYR A 45 1.73 -4.45 7.48
C TYR A 45 1.52 -5.96 7.46
N ASN A 46 2.44 -6.66 6.82
CA ASN A 46 2.58 -8.11 6.96
C ASN A 46 3.51 -8.35 8.15
N THR A 47 3.00 -8.29 9.36
CA THR A 47 3.83 -8.50 10.53
C THR A 47 3.50 -9.78 11.25
N THR A 48 4.56 -10.48 11.60
CA THR A 48 4.60 -11.67 12.42
C THR A 48 4.11 -11.45 13.85
N HIS A 49 3.93 -10.22 14.25
CA HIS A 49 3.40 -9.81 15.54
C HIS A 49 2.09 -9.06 15.32
N LYS A 50 1.08 -9.25 16.18
CA LYS A 50 -0.23 -8.59 16.19
C LYS A 50 -0.12 -7.06 16.18
N GLN A 51 0.42 -6.50 15.10
CA GLN A 51 0.65 -5.08 14.99
C GLN A 51 -0.54 -4.39 14.35
N TYR A 52 -0.74 -3.18 14.80
CA TYR A 52 -1.73 -2.24 14.31
C TYR A 52 -1.68 -2.11 12.78
N VAL A 53 -2.78 -2.47 12.13
CA VAL A 53 -3.02 -2.18 10.72
C VAL A 53 -4.08 -1.09 10.66
N PRO A 54 -3.76 0.09 10.12
CA PRO A 54 -4.77 1.15 10.00
C PRO A 54 -5.84 0.73 8.99
N ARG A 55 -7.09 0.59 9.46
CA ARG A 55 -8.24 0.16 8.65
C ARG A 55 -9.41 1.13 8.70
N THR A 56 -9.33 2.17 9.50
CA THR A 56 -10.35 3.22 9.58
C THR A 56 -9.86 4.48 8.90
N ARG A 57 -10.79 5.31 8.42
CA ARG A 57 -10.47 6.62 7.83
C ARG A 57 -9.58 7.45 8.76
N GLU A 58 -9.94 7.53 10.03
CA GLU A 58 -9.17 8.28 11.02
C GLU A 58 -7.72 7.80 11.12
N SER A 59 -7.51 6.48 11.20
CA SER A 59 -6.16 5.91 11.32
C SER A 59 -5.30 6.11 10.08
N ILE A 60 -5.91 6.06 8.90
CA ILE A 60 -5.22 6.35 7.63
C ILE A 60 -4.91 7.84 7.52
N MET A 61 -5.85 8.73 7.86
CA MET A 61 -5.65 10.17 7.78
C MET A 61 -4.57 10.68 8.74
N LYS A 62 -4.44 10.09 9.94
CA LYS A 62 -3.31 10.38 10.85
C LYS A 62 -1.94 10.20 10.20
N ILE A 63 -1.84 9.26 9.25
CA ILE A 63 -0.61 9.01 8.48
C ILE A 63 -0.49 10.00 7.31
N LEU A 64 -1.58 10.21 6.57
CA LEU A 64 -1.56 10.95 5.30
C LEU A 64 -1.50 12.47 5.47
N GLU A 65 -2.24 13.04 6.44
CA GLU A 65 -2.31 14.49 6.64
C GLU A 65 -0.93 15.15 6.81
N PRO A 66 -0.03 14.64 7.66
CA PRO A 66 1.32 15.21 7.79
C PRO A 66 2.12 15.18 6.49
N LEU A 67 1.90 14.17 5.62
CA LEU A 67 2.56 14.08 4.32
C LEU A 67 2.00 15.09 3.34
N PHE A 68 0.68 15.28 3.31
CA PHE A 68 0.04 16.30 2.49
C PHE A 68 0.46 17.71 2.90
N ASP A 69 0.53 17.96 4.20
CA ASP A 69 0.95 19.25 4.76
C ASP A 69 2.39 19.56 4.36
N PHE A 70 3.29 18.59 4.50
CA PHE A 70 4.67 18.75 4.07
C PHE A 70 4.76 19.00 2.56
N ARG A 71 4.05 18.20 1.72
CA ARG A 71 4.05 18.34 0.26
C ARG A 71 3.59 19.72 -0.20
N ARG A 72 2.55 20.30 0.45
CA ARG A 72 2.06 21.66 0.11
C ARG A 72 3.13 22.76 0.21
N GLY A 73 4.10 22.57 1.08
CA GLY A 73 5.20 23.51 1.27
C GLY A 73 6.40 23.29 0.32
N GLN A 74 6.32 22.34 -0.62
CA GLN A 74 7.45 22.03 -1.51
C GLN A 74 7.29 22.64 -2.88
N ASN A 75 8.43 23.00 -3.52
CA ASN A 75 8.46 23.56 -4.88
C ASN A 75 8.20 22.50 -5.97
N GLN A 76 8.48 21.23 -5.68
CA GLN A 76 8.29 20.11 -6.59
C GLN A 76 7.15 19.22 -6.09
N TYR A 77 6.21 18.94 -6.97
CA TYR A 77 5.14 17.99 -6.67
C TYR A 77 5.66 16.55 -6.76
N ARG A 78 5.39 15.76 -5.72
CA ARG A 78 5.68 14.31 -5.71
C ARG A 78 4.39 13.55 -5.43
N PRO A 79 3.93 12.70 -6.34
CA PRO A 79 2.75 11.88 -6.13
C PRO A 79 2.85 10.99 -4.88
N ILE A 80 1.73 10.88 -4.17
CA ILE A 80 1.55 10.00 -3.01
C ILE A 80 0.50 8.94 -3.35
N LEU A 81 0.90 7.68 -3.41
CA LEU A 81 0.03 6.55 -3.69
C LEU A 81 -0.19 5.73 -2.43
N LEU A 82 -1.42 5.30 -2.18
CA LEU A 82 -1.75 4.43 -1.05
C LEU A 82 -1.58 2.96 -1.45
N LYS A 83 -0.70 2.21 -0.79
CA LYS A 83 -0.53 0.78 -1.05
C LYS A 83 -1.36 -0.05 -0.08
N ILE A 84 -2.32 -0.80 -0.62
CA ILE A 84 -3.34 -1.54 0.12
C ILE A 84 -3.08 -3.06 0.14
N SER A 85 -3.64 -3.73 1.15
CA SER A 85 -3.55 -5.19 1.31
C SER A 85 -4.61 -5.91 0.47
N PRO A 86 -4.30 -7.10 -0.07
CA PRO A 86 -5.31 -7.97 -0.66
C PRO A 86 -6.25 -8.60 0.38
N ASP A 87 -5.83 -8.58 1.65
CA ASP A 87 -6.58 -9.19 2.77
C ASP A 87 -7.67 -8.26 3.35
N LEU A 88 -7.86 -7.07 2.76
CA LEU A 88 -8.95 -6.17 3.11
C LEU A 88 -10.31 -6.75 2.68
N THR A 89 -11.36 -6.47 3.46
CA THR A 89 -12.73 -6.72 3.04
C THR A 89 -13.14 -5.77 1.91
N ASN A 90 -14.24 -6.05 1.27
CA ASN A 90 -14.74 -5.19 0.21
C ASN A 90 -15.08 -3.78 0.72
N GLU A 91 -15.67 -3.68 1.91
CA GLU A 91 -15.99 -2.41 2.57
C GLU A 91 -14.72 -1.62 2.92
N GLU A 92 -13.65 -2.32 3.34
CA GLU A 92 -12.36 -1.68 3.61
C GLU A 92 -11.69 -1.20 2.33
N ILE A 93 -11.78 -1.95 1.21
CA ILE A 93 -11.28 -1.50 -0.10
C ILE A 93 -12.03 -0.27 -0.57
N ASP A 94 -13.37 -0.26 -0.41
CA ASP A 94 -14.21 0.90 -0.73
C ASP A 94 -13.80 2.12 0.08
N LEU A 95 -13.57 1.95 1.38
CA LEU A 95 -13.09 3.02 2.25
C LEU A 95 -11.74 3.58 1.79
N MET A 96 -10.77 2.72 1.42
CA MET A 96 -9.47 3.18 0.91
C MET A 96 -9.62 3.97 -0.39
N THR A 97 -10.54 3.53 -1.25
CA THR A 97 -10.85 4.22 -2.51
C THR A 97 -11.52 5.57 -2.25
N ASP A 98 -12.46 5.64 -1.32
CA ASP A 98 -13.11 6.90 -0.93
C ASP A 98 -12.11 7.90 -0.32
N ILE A 99 -11.17 7.42 0.49
CA ILE A 99 -10.09 8.26 1.01
C ILE A 99 -9.27 8.83 -0.15
N MET A 100 -8.95 8.03 -1.18
CA MET A 100 -8.23 8.53 -2.35
C MET A 100 -9.03 9.62 -3.09
N VAL A 101 -10.32 9.42 -3.27
CA VAL A 101 -11.18 10.38 -4.00
C VAL A 101 -11.37 11.69 -3.24
N ASP A 102 -11.48 11.61 -1.91
CA ASP A 102 -11.78 12.75 -1.03
C ASP A 102 -10.55 13.56 -0.58
N THR A 103 -9.34 13.11 -0.90
CA THR A 103 -8.10 13.69 -0.37
C THR A 103 -7.09 13.97 -1.47
N PRO A 104 -6.00 14.68 -1.21
CA PRO A 104 -4.91 14.89 -2.17
C PRO A 104 -4.04 13.64 -2.44
N LEU A 105 -4.57 12.42 -2.32
CA LEU A 105 -3.91 11.21 -2.83
C LEU A 105 -3.94 11.19 -4.36
N ASP A 106 -2.89 10.65 -4.96
CA ASP A 106 -2.72 10.62 -6.41
C ASP A 106 -3.08 9.27 -7.04
N GLY A 107 -3.29 8.24 -6.23
CA GLY A 107 -3.65 6.91 -6.71
C GLY A 107 -3.52 5.81 -5.66
N ILE A 108 -3.76 4.57 -6.10
CA ILE A 108 -3.64 3.36 -5.28
C ILE A 108 -2.66 2.37 -5.91
N ILE A 109 -1.92 1.64 -5.06
CA ILE A 109 -1.17 0.45 -5.44
C ILE A 109 -1.91 -0.77 -4.89
N ALA A 110 -2.42 -1.60 -5.76
CA ALA A 110 -3.17 -2.82 -5.46
C ALA A 110 -2.49 -4.04 -6.11
N THR A 111 -1.88 -4.94 -5.34
CA THR A 111 -1.93 -5.08 -3.89
C THR A 111 -0.55 -5.31 -3.26
N ASN A 112 -0.50 -5.34 -1.93
CA ASN A 112 0.61 -5.95 -1.19
C ASN A 112 0.51 -7.50 -1.26
N ALA A 113 1.42 -8.23 -0.59
CA ALA A 113 1.33 -9.68 -0.44
C ALA A 113 0.22 -10.08 0.55
N THR A 114 -0.35 -11.29 0.39
CA THR A 114 -1.36 -11.85 1.29
C THR A 114 -0.75 -12.64 2.43
N THR A 115 -1.31 -12.53 3.62
CA THR A 115 -1.02 -13.40 4.78
C THR A 115 -1.95 -14.61 4.85
N HIS A 116 -2.96 -14.66 3.97
CA HIS A 116 -3.97 -15.72 3.89
C HIS A 116 -3.99 -16.38 2.49
N PRO A 117 -2.85 -16.95 2.03
CA PRO A 117 -2.76 -17.49 0.68
C PRO A 117 -3.70 -18.67 0.49
N GLN A 118 -4.37 -18.73 -0.66
CA GLN A 118 -5.22 -19.83 -1.08
C GLN A 118 -4.54 -20.62 -2.21
N GLY A 119 -4.90 -21.90 -2.33
CA GLY A 119 -4.49 -22.72 -3.48
C GLY A 119 -2.99 -23.00 -3.61
N LEU A 120 -2.22 -22.91 -2.53
CA LEU A 120 -0.79 -23.23 -2.56
C LEU A 120 -0.58 -24.71 -2.83
N LYS A 121 0.39 -25.03 -3.69
CA LYS A 121 0.85 -26.41 -3.94
C LYS A 121 1.85 -26.88 -2.89
N THR A 122 2.47 -25.96 -2.15
CA THR A 122 3.45 -26.23 -1.08
C THR A 122 2.76 -26.88 0.10
N SER A 123 3.37 -27.93 0.65
CA SER A 123 2.82 -28.63 1.82
C SER A 123 2.80 -27.74 3.07
N GLN A 124 1.89 -28.02 4.00
CA GLN A 124 1.83 -27.29 5.27
C GLN A 124 3.09 -27.45 6.11
N GLU A 125 3.79 -28.58 5.98
CA GLU A 125 5.08 -28.83 6.66
C GLU A 125 6.17 -27.93 6.12
N GLU A 126 6.30 -27.81 4.80
CA GLU A 126 7.24 -26.90 4.17
C GLU A 126 6.93 -25.43 4.51
N LEU A 127 5.65 -25.02 4.48
CA LEU A 127 5.25 -23.68 4.88
C LEU A 127 5.64 -23.34 6.32
N ARG A 128 5.47 -24.31 7.25
CA ARG A 128 5.90 -24.14 8.65
C ARG A 128 7.42 -24.02 8.77
N SER A 129 8.19 -24.74 7.95
CA SER A 129 9.66 -24.68 7.96
C SER A 129 10.20 -23.34 7.46
N VAL A 130 9.50 -22.71 6.50
CA VAL A 130 9.85 -21.38 5.99
C VAL A 130 9.58 -20.29 7.04
N GLY A 131 8.59 -20.52 7.91
CA GLY A 131 8.21 -19.57 8.96
C GLY A 131 7.08 -18.63 8.53
N ILE A 132 6.91 -17.56 9.31
CA ILE A 132 5.83 -16.59 9.11
C ILE A 132 6.22 -15.59 8.04
N GLY A 133 5.34 -15.40 7.06
CA GLY A 133 5.56 -14.46 5.94
C GLY A 133 4.26 -14.15 5.20
N ALA A 134 4.42 -13.54 4.04
CA ALA A 134 3.33 -13.25 3.14
C ALA A 134 3.66 -13.75 1.73
N VAL A 135 2.62 -14.10 0.96
CA VAL A 135 2.73 -14.69 -0.37
C VAL A 135 2.28 -13.70 -1.43
N SER A 136 3.04 -13.62 -2.51
CA SER A 136 2.70 -12.91 -3.73
C SER A 136 2.92 -13.83 -4.94
N GLY A 137 2.82 -13.29 -6.15
CA GLY A 137 2.97 -14.05 -7.39
C GLY A 137 1.67 -14.76 -7.79
N PRO A 138 1.74 -15.86 -8.60
CA PRO A 138 0.58 -16.50 -9.20
C PRO A 138 -0.57 -16.84 -8.25
N PRO A 139 -0.35 -17.29 -7.00
CA PRO A 139 -1.43 -17.57 -6.06
C PRO A 139 -2.28 -16.33 -5.70
N LEU A 140 -1.76 -15.12 -5.91
CA LEU A 140 -2.44 -13.86 -5.60
C LEU A 140 -3.16 -13.25 -6.81
N THR A 141 -2.96 -13.76 -8.02
CA THR A 141 -3.41 -13.13 -9.27
C THR A 141 -4.89 -12.81 -9.27
N GLU A 142 -5.75 -13.79 -8.97
CA GLU A 142 -7.21 -13.61 -9.00
C GLU A 142 -7.65 -12.52 -8.02
N ARG A 143 -7.15 -12.58 -6.79
CA ARG A 143 -7.48 -11.58 -5.78
C ARG A 143 -6.95 -10.19 -6.11
N ALA A 144 -5.74 -10.09 -6.67
CA ALA A 144 -5.18 -8.82 -7.11
C ALA A 144 -6.03 -8.17 -8.21
N ILE A 145 -6.49 -8.96 -9.20
CA ILE A 145 -7.38 -8.49 -10.27
C ILE A 145 -8.72 -8.03 -9.69
N GLU A 146 -9.30 -8.78 -8.76
CA GLU A 146 -10.57 -8.43 -8.11
C GLU A 146 -10.46 -7.08 -7.37
N VAL A 147 -9.39 -6.89 -6.59
CA VAL A 147 -9.15 -5.64 -5.88
C VAL A 147 -8.95 -4.47 -6.84
N VAL A 148 -8.12 -4.64 -7.88
CA VAL A 148 -7.89 -3.61 -8.90
C VAL A 148 -9.22 -3.22 -9.59
N ARG A 149 -10.03 -4.21 -9.98
CA ARG A 149 -11.33 -3.97 -10.61
C ARG A 149 -12.26 -3.19 -9.68
N ARG A 150 -12.37 -3.57 -8.41
CA ARG A 150 -13.22 -2.90 -7.44
C ARG A 150 -12.80 -1.43 -7.24
N VAL A 151 -11.50 -1.17 -7.08
CA VAL A 151 -10.99 0.21 -6.99
C VAL A 151 -11.31 1.00 -8.25
N TYR A 152 -11.07 0.41 -9.43
CA TYR A 152 -11.33 1.06 -10.73
C TYR A 152 -12.81 1.44 -10.89
N GLU A 153 -13.72 0.50 -10.63
CA GLU A 153 -15.17 0.72 -10.73
C GLU A 153 -15.63 1.82 -9.76
N ARG A 154 -15.14 1.79 -8.50
CA ARG A 154 -15.55 2.76 -7.49
C ARG A 154 -15.08 4.18 -7.78
N CYS A 155 -13.89 4.36 -8.35
CA CYS A 155 -13.40 5.70 -8.75
C CYS A 155 -13.70 6.05 -10.21
N ASN A 156 -14.57 5.27 -10.90
CA ASN A 156 -14.91 5.44 -12.32
C ASN A 156 -13.68 5.58 -13.24
N GLY A 157 -12.58 4.90 -12.90
CA GLY A 157 -11.34 4.92 -13.67
C GLY A 157 -10.62 6.27 -13.73
N THR A 158 -10.96 7.21 -12.85
CA THR A 158 -10.41 8.58 -12.88
C THR A 158 -9.06 8.74 -12.22
N TYR A 159 -8.65 7.74 -11.41
CA TYR A 159 -7.38 7.77 -10.68
C TYR A 159 -6.42 6.68 -11.15
N PRO A 160 -5.09 6.95 -11.12
CA PRO A 160 -4.09 5.94 -11.42
C PRO A 160 -4.14 4.76 -10.42
N ILE A 161 -4.05 3.54 -10.98
CA ILE A 161 -3.94 2.31 -10.18
C ILE A 161 -2.72 1.55 -10.67
N ILE A 162 -1.79 1.24 -9.75
CA ILE A 162 -0.67 0.35 -10.03
C ILE A 162 -1.04 -1.05 -9.57
N GLY A 163 -1.27 -1.96 -10.53
CA GLY A 163 -1.57 -3.36 -10.25
C GLY A 163 -0.31 -4.14 -9.89
N VAL A 164 -0.34 -4.86 -8.75
CA VAL A 164 0.76 -5.71 -8.27
C VAL A 164 0.18 -6.96 -7.60
N GLY A 165 0.82 -8.12 -7.82
CA GLY A 165 0.43 -9.38 -7.17
C GLY A 165 0.09 -10.48 -8.18
N GLY A 166 1.11 -11.08 -8.80
CA GLY A 166 0.93 -12.17 -9.75
C GLY A 166 0.38 -11.74 -11.12
N LEU A 167 0.39 -10.45 -11.43
CA LEU A 167 0.02 -9.92 -12.74
C LEU A 167 1.20 -10.15 -13.71
N MET A 168 1.11 -11.21 -14.51
CA MET A 168 2.21 -11.68 -15.36
C MET A 168 2.07 -11.22 -16.82
N THR A 169 0.88 -10.79 -17.22
CA THR A 169 0.57 -10.31 -18.57
C THR A 169 -0.34 -9.08 -18.49
N GLY A 170 -0.37 -8.29 -19.56
CA GLY A 170 -1.25 -7.12 -19.67
C GLY A 170 -2.65 -7.40 -20.20
N ASN A 171 -3.03 -8.68 -20.29
CA ASN A 171 -4.32 -9.13 -20.83
C ASN A 171 -5.31 -9.44 -19.72
#